data_d26ecdbb537639aa6df85c2220beaa15
#
_entry.id   d26ecdbb537639aa6df85c2220beaa15
#
_cell.length_a   1.000
_cell.length_b   1.000
_cell.length_c   1.000
_cell.angle_alpha   90.00
_cell.angle_beta   90.00
_cell.angle_gamma   90.00
#
_symmetry.space_group_name_H-M   'P 1'
#
loop_
_entity.id
_entity.type
_entity.pdbx_description
1 polymer ?
#
loop_
_entity_poly.entity_id
_entity_poly.type
_entity_poly.pdbx_seq_one_letter_code
_entity_poly.pdbx_strand_id
1 'polypeptide(L)'
;MSQELLISEATLNRHLASLNQLLAEFGIAIKSGRLKGSELQIRYFLHQVLLLTTASSKYQEEFARRHLDALLPLFERFYQSKLNPKKAYRLLLWLMISQQRSKLQQLDYQALYSLMRPYQDHKFYRQLRKMYLTVGQQQSASFQEGDIMALFAFLFSHFILEPHQLEQVLGFGGPIMQATSLALHVFRSHLGESLSISEEALYHLNQTMSQLYFFQSSLELEVVQELSFEDESAQLLKNVFKTAFHRSLDANQVMAGYSLKIKALYVYFSQIKPIQVKIGFASSLHEVLSYPLLMQLREKLEGNRQVLIDPYQNGESYDFIITDYLNESSCPIYYLGTQLKMYDVVQLKSIIQELYNQKARQSEKIATQTPFPIEHR
;
A
#
# COMPACT_ATOMS: atom_id res chain seq x y z
N MET A 1 19.90 35.88 8.82
CA MET A 1 20.08 34.49 8.35
C MET A 1 21.55 34.14 8.09
N SER A 2 22.31 34.80 7.20
CA SER A 2 23.75 34.51 7.00
C SER A 2 24.59 34.73 8.27
N GLN A 3 24.31 35.78 9.03
CA GLN A 3 24.95 36.04 10.30
C GLN A 3 24.63 35.04 11.41
N GLU A 4 23.40 34.57 11.48
CA GLU A 4 22.96 33.54 12.43
C GLU A 4 23.57 32.17 12.14
N LEU A 5 23.78 31.84 10.85
CA LEU A 5 24.41 30.60 10.41
C LEU A 5 25.95 30.68 10.34
N LEU A 6 26.55 31.84 10.61
CA LEU A 6 28.00 32.07 10.52
C LEU A 6 28.61 31.68 9.16
N ILE A 7 27.89 31.89 8.07
CA ILE A 7 28.32 31.59 6.69
C ILE A 7 28.24 32.82 5.79
N SER A 8 29.03 32.83 4.73
CA SER A 8 28.99 33.94 3.75
C SER A 8 27.67 33.94 2.97
N GLU A 9 27.28 35.12 2.44
CA GLU A 9 26.08 35.21 1.57
C GLU A 9 26.18 34.34 0.31
N ALA A 10 27.39 34.26 -0.27
CA ALA A 10 27.63 33.38 -1.42
C ALA A 10 27.42 31.89 -1.08
N THR A 11 27.86 31.46 0.11
CA THR A 11 27.67 30.11 0.61
C THR A 11 26.18 29.85 0.88
N LEU A 12 25.48 30.81 1.52
CA LEU A 12 24.05 30.73 1.76
C LEU A 12 23.26 30.58 0.46
N ASN A 13 23.55 31.41 -0.54
CA ASN A 13 22.87 31.36 -1.84
C ASN A 13 23.10 30.02 -2.56
N ARG A 14 24.30 29.46 -2.48
CA ARG A 14 24.60 28.13 -3.05
C ARG A 14 23.80 27.03 -2.35
N HIS A 15 23.72 27.05 -1.00
CA HIS A 15 22.91 26.08 -0.27
C HIS A 15 21.42 26.23 -0.57
N LEU A 16 20.92 27.46 -0.68
CA LEU A 16 19.53 27.72 -1.06
C LEU A 16 19.22 27.24 -2.49
N ALA A 17 20.17 27.37 -3.43
CA ALA A 17 20.01 26.87 -4.79
C ALA A 17 19.91 25.32 -4.81
N SER A 18 20.83 24.63 -4.11
CA SER A 18 20.79 23.16 -3.98
C SER A 18 19.52 22.68 -3.27
N LEU A 19 19.10 23.37 -2.20
CA LEU A 19 17.86 23.02 -1.51
C LEU A 19 16.63 23.26 -2.40
N ASN A 20 16.59 24.35 -3.17
CA ASN A 20 15.50 24.60 -4.11
C ASN A 20 15.44 23.57 -5.23
N GLN A 21 16.57 22.99 -5.65
CA GLN A 21 16.58 21.89 -6.61
C GLN A 21 15.87 20.67 -6.04
N LEU A 22 16.16 20.28 -4.80
CA LEU A 22 15.46 19.20 -4.10
C LEU A 22 13.98 19.52 -3.87
N LEU A 23 13.67 20.74 -3.43
CA LEU A 23 12.31 21.20 -3.17
C LEU A 23 11.44 21.22 -4.43
N ALA A 24 12.05 21.42 -5.62
CA ALA A 24 11.34 21.42 -6.89
C ALA A 24 10.70 20.06 -7.18
N GLU A 25 11.28 18.95 -6.73
CA GLU A 25 10.69 17.62 -6.85
C GLU A 25 9.36 17.50 -6.09
N PHE A 26 9.19 18.26 -5.01
CA PHE A 26 7.96 18.34 -4.23
C PHE A 26 7.00 19.44 -4.75
N GLY A 27 7.35 20.12 -5.85
CA GLY A 27 6.57 21.25 -6.37
C GLY A 27 6.55 22.47 -5.45
N ILE A 28 7.58 22.62 -4.61
CA ILE A 28 7.74 23.74 -3.64
C ILE A 28 9.08 24.43 -3.81
N ALA A 29 9.21 25.66 -3.31
CA ALA A 29 10.45 26.41 -3.38
C ALA A 29 10.58 27.37 -2.20
N ILE A 30 11.81 27.76 -1.86
CA ILE A 30 12.09 28.87 -0.96
C ILE A 30 12.21 30.16 -1.79
N LYS A 31 11.29 31.10 -1.55
CA LYS A 31 11.32 32.44 -2.17
C LYS A 31 11.20 33.49 -1.06
N SER A 32 12.12 34.44 -1.04
CA SER A 32 12.16 35.50 -0.01
C SER A 32 12.10 34.97 1.43
N GLY A 33 12.86 33.88 1.71
CA GLY A 33 12.93 33.28 3.03
C GLY A 33 11.67 32.48 3.47
N ARG A 34 10.72 32.22 2.56
CA ARG A 34 9.48 31.49 2.85
C ARG A 34 9.29 30.34 1.90
N LEU A 35 8.76 29.22 2.40
CA LEU A 35 8.29 28.10 1.56
C LEU A 35 7.05 28.54 0.76
N LYS A 36 7.09 28.36 -0.54
CA LYS A 36 6.02 28.65 -1.52
C LYS A 36 5.67 27.40 -2.28
N GLY A 37 4.39 27.21 -2.60
CA GLY A 37 3.81 26.07 -3.31
C GLY A 37 2.57 25.56 -2.59
N SER A 38 2.04 24.42 -3.03
CA SER A 38 0.87 23.80 -2.42
C SER A 38 1.11 23.50 -0.94
N GLU A 39 0.20 23.92 -0.07
CA GLU A 39 0.31 23.72 1.38
C GLU A 39 0.36 22.24 1.75
N LEU A 40 -0.35 21.38 1.02
CA LEU A 40 -0.27 19.92 1.20
C LEU A 40 1.17 19.40 1.00
N GLN A 41 1.85 19.84 -0.07
CA GLN A 41 3.22 19.42 -0.37
C GLN A 41 4.23 19.98 0.63
N ILE A 42 4.03 21.21 1.10
CA ILE A 42 4.88 21.81 2.15
C ILE A 42 4.77 20.99 3.44
N ARG A 43 3.56 20.67 3.89
CA ARG A 43 3.36 19.84 5.11
C ARG A 43 3.96 18.45 4.95
N TYR A 44 3.78 17.87 3.80
CA TYR A 44 4.35 16.54 3.49
C TYR A 44 5.87 16.55 3.52
N PHE A 45 6.50 17.50 2.86
CA PHE A 45 7.95 17.67 2.89
C PHE A 45 8.47 17.84 4.33
N LEU A 46 7.87 18.75 5.10
CA LEU A 46 8.24 18.97 6.50
C LEU A 46 8.06 17.70 7.34
N HIS A 47 6.97 16.97 7.13
CA HIS A 47 6.73 15.71 7.83
C HIS A 47 7.82 14.68 7.54
N GLN A 48 8.22 14.52 6.28
CA GLN A 48 9.29 13.58 5.91
C GLN A 48 10.65 14.01 6.48
N VAL A 49 11.01 15.29 6.35
CA VAL A 49 12.27 15.82 6.94
C VAL A 49 12.32 15.52 8.44
N LEU A 50 11.28 15.87 9.18
CA LEU A 50 11.25 15.68 10.63
C LEU A 50 11.24 14.19 11.01
N LEU A 51 10.56 13.36 10.24
CA LEU A 51 10.52 11.91 10.46
C LEU A 51 11.90 11.26 10.29
N LEU A 52 12.69 11.72 9.31
CA LEU A 52 14.00 11.14 8.97
C LEU A 52 15.15 11.73 9.81
N THR A 53 15.05 13.01 10.17
CA THR A 53 16.19 13.72 10.80
C THR A 53 16.14 13.78 12.33
N THR A 54 15.00 13.43 12.93
CA THR A 54 14.81 13.66 14.36
C THR A 54 14.31 12.39 15.06
N ALA A 55 15.03 11.99 16.12
CA ALA A 55 14.60 10.89 16.96
C ALA A 55 13.23 11.16 17.60
N SER A 56 12.36 10.16 17.65
CA SER A 56 11.00 10.27 18.17
C SER A 56 10.91 10.80 19.61
N SER A 57 11.92 10.49 20.43
CA SER A 57 12.00 10.97 21.83
C SER A 57 12.03 12.48 21.96
N LYS A 58 12.61 13.20 21.00
CA LYS A 58 12.67 14.67 21.04
C LYS A 58 11.30 15.36 20.89
N TYR A 59 10.34 14.69 20.30
CA TYR A 59 9.01 15.28 20.07
C TYR A 59 8.00 14.93 21.14
N GLN A 60 8.25 13.96 22.01
CA GLN A 60 7.28 13.55 23.06
C GLN A 60 6.95 14.73 23.99
N GLU A 61 7.95 15.47 24.45
CA GLU A 61 7.74 16.65 25.28
C GLU A 61 7.01 17.77 24.52
N GLU A 62 7.31 17.93 23.22
CA GLU A 62 6.66 18.93 22.37
C GLU A 62 5.19 18.59 22.12
N PHE A 63 4.87 17.32 21.94
CA PHE A 63 3.48 16.86 21.79
C PHE A 63 2.67 17.10 23.07
N ALA A 64 3.22 16.77 24.24
CA ALA A 64 2.59 17.04 25.54
C ALA A 64 2.41 18.55 25.78
N ARG A 65 3.44 19.36 25.53
CA ARG A 65 3.38 20.80 25.67
C ARG A 65 2.31 21.46 24.80
N ARG A 66 2.04 20.88 23.62
CA ARG A 66 1.01 21.35 22.68
C ARG A 66 -0.35 20.66 22.86
N HIS A 67 -0.48 19.81 23.85
CA HIS A 67 -1.68 19.00 24.10
C HIS A 67 -2.14 18.18 22.88
N LEU A 68 -1.22 17.76 22.02
CA LEU A 68 -1.53 17.00 20.82
C LEU A 68 -1.83 15.52 21.15
N ASP A 69 -1.17 14.98 22.16
CA ASP A 69 -1.40 13.65 22.71
C ASP A 69 -2.83 13.46 23.21
N ALA A 70 -3.47 14.50 23.73
CA ALA A 70 -4.89 14.49 24.11
C ALA A 70 -5.86 14.28 22.93
N LEU A 71 -5.36 14.46 21.68
CA LEU A 71 -6.16 14.22 20.48
C LEU A 71 -6.19 12.73 20.09
N LEU A 72 -5.20 11.92 20.48
CA LEU A 72 -5.13 10.50 20.11
C LEU A 72 -6.40 9.72 20.48
N PRO A 73 -6.97 9.82 21.69
CA PRO A 73 -8.20 9.12 22.04
C PRO A 73 -9.40 9.49 21.15
N LEU A 74 -9.42 10.72 20.60
CA LEU A 74 -10.47 11.15 19.67
C LEU A 74 -10.33 10.45 18.32
N PHE A 75 -9.10 10.33 17.81
CA PHE A 75 -8.80 9.58 16.60
C PHE A 75 -9.04 8.08 16.79
N GLU A 76 -8.62 7.49 17.91
CA GLU A 76 -8.86 6.08 18.22
C GLU A 76 -10.35 5.76 18.29
N ARG A 77 -11.15 6.63 18.90
CA ARG A 77 -12.62 6.50 18.91
C ARG A 77 -13.20 6.63 17.50
N PHE A 78 -12.67 7.55 16.70
CA PHE A 78 -13.08 7.75 15.32
C PHE A 78 -12.76 6.52 14.45
N TYR A 79 -11.58 5.92 14.65
CA TYR A 79 -11.15 4.70 13.95
C TYR A 79 -11.72 3.41 14.55
N GLN A 80 -12.32 3.46 15.73
CA GLN A 80 -12.75 2.28 16.48
C GLN A 80 -11.62 1.26 16.72
N SER A 81 -10.38 1.73 16.73
CA SER A 81 -9.18 0.93 16.97
C SER A 81 -8.09 1.76 17.63
N LYS A 82 -7.22 1.09 18.41
CA LYS A 82 -6.05 1.74 18.99
C LYS A 82 -4.96 1.93 17.94
N LEU A 83 -4.36 3.10 17.94
CA LEU A 83 -3.21 3.38 17.10
C LEU A 83 -1.94 2.75 17.71
N ASN A 84 -1.20 1.98 16.92
CA ASN A 84 0.11 1.54 17.37
C ASN A 84 1.07 2.74 17.52
N PRO A 85 2.17 2.63 18.29
CA PRO A 85 3.07 3.75 18.57
C PRO A 85 3.61 4.43 17.31
N LYS A 86 3.90 3.68 16.25
CA LYS A 86 4.40 4.21 14.97
C LYS A 86 3.34 5.05 14.24
N LYS A 87 2.09 4.59 14.19
CA LYS A 87 0.97 5.32 13.60
C LYS A 87 0.65 6.58 14.41
N ALA A 88 0.61 6.46 15.75
CA ALA A 88 0.39 7.57 16.66
C ALA A 88 1.45 8.67 16.49
N TYR A 89 2.73 8.31 16.48
CA TYR A 89 3.82 9.24 16.27
C TYR A 89 3.72 9.99 14.93
N ARG A 90 3.48 9.29 13.84
CA ARG A 90 3.30 9.89 12.50
C ARG A 90 2.13 10.87 12.47
N LEU A 91 1.01 10.50 13.09
CA LEU A 91 -0.17 11.35 13.16
C LEU A 91 0.10 12.62 14.00
N LEU A 92 0.70 12.47 15.20
CA LEU A 92 1.04 13.60 16.06
C LEU A 92 2.00 14.57 15.39
N LEU A 93 3.00 14.06 14.68
CA LEU A 93 3.94 14.86 13.91
C LEU A 93 3.22 15.67 12.81
N TRP A 94 2.30 15.05 12.08
CA TRP A 94 1.47 15.74 11.10
C TRP A 94 0.60 16.84 11.72
N LEU A 95 -0.04 16.54 12.84
CA LEU A 95 -0.89 17.49 13.56
C LEU A 95 -0.06 18.68 14.09
N MET A 96 1.15 18.43 14.59
CA MET A 96 2.07 19.47 15.05
C MET A 96 2.44 20.42 13.91
N ILE A 97 2.84 19.88 12.76
CA ILE A 97 3.15 20.66 11.56
C ILE A 97 1.92 21.47 11.13
N SER A 98 0.75 20.83 11.09
CA SER A 98 -0.51 21.47 10.70
C SER A 98 -0.86 22.63 11.64
N GLN A 99 -0.75 22.45 12.95
CA GLN A 99 -1.00 23.50 13.94
C GLN A 99 -0.05 24.71 13.79
N GLN A 100 1.21 24.46 13.43
CA GLN A 100 2.16 25.54 13.18
C GLN A 100 1.85 26.28 11.87
N ARG A 101 1.55 25.51 10.81
CA ARG A 101 1.29 26.06 9.50
C ARG A 101 -0.01 26.87 9.44
N SER A 102 -1.07 26.40 10.10
CA SER A 102 -2.38 27.08 10.13
C SER A 102 -2.35 28.47 10.75
N LYS A 103 -1.27 28.83 11.49
CA LYS A 103 -1.05 30.19 12.01
C LYS A 103 -0.58 31.18 10.95
N LEU A 104 -0.14 30.68 9.79
CA LEU A 104 0.36 31.53 8.72
C LEU A 104 -0.80 32.05 7.88
N GLN A 105 -0.63 33.28 7.38
CA GLN A 105 -1.56 33.86 6.41
C GLN A 105 -1.23 33.36 4.99
N GLN A 106 -2.23 33.27 4.12
CA GLN A 106 -2.10 32.94 2.70
C GLN A 106 -1.55 31.51 2.43
N LEU A 107 -2.23 30.52 2.95
CA LEU A 107 -1.98 29.10 2.63
C LEU A 107 -2.60 28.74 1.28
N ASP A 108 -1.82 28.04 0.43
CA ASP A 108 -2.31 27.61 -0.90
C ASP A 108 -2.85 26.17 -0.85
N TYR A 109 -4.17 26.05 -0.89
CA TYR A 109 -4.89 24.78 -0.99
C TYR A 109 -5.54 24.54 -2.36
N GLN A 110 -5.31 25.39 -3.37
CA GLN A 110 -6.03 25.33 -4.64
C GLN A 110 -5.92 23.98 -5.33
N ALA A 111 -4.71 23.43 -5.42
CA ALA A 111 -4.50 22.10 -5.98
C ALA A 111 -5.21 21.00 -5.16
N LEU A 112 -5.21 21.14 -3.83
CA LEU A 112 -5.85 20.17 -2.94
C LEU A 112 -7.36 20.12 -3.10
N TYR A 113 -8.03 21.25 -3.30
CA TYR A 113 -9.46 21.29 -3.59
C TYR A 113 -9.83 20.44 -4.81
N SER A 114 -9.03 20.52 -5.87
CA SER A 114 -9.24 19.71 -7.08
C SER A 114 -9.05 18.21 -6.80
N LEU A 115 -8.02 17.84 -6.03
CA LEU A 115 -7.75 16.46 -5.64
C LEU A 115 -8.84 15.87 -4.76
N MET A 116 -9.43 16.67 -3.90
CA MET A 116 -10.46 16.24 -2.95
C MET A 116 -11.85 16.13 -3.56
N ARG A 117 -12.08 16.67 -4.76
CA ARG A 117 -13.39 16.66 -5.40
C ARG A 117 -14.09 15.29 -5.43
N PRO A 118 -13.42 14.15 -5.73
CA PRO A 118 -14.05 12.83 -5.72
C PRO A 118 -14.43 12.33 -4.31
N TYR A 119 -13.88 12.92 -3.24
CA TYR A 119 -14.00 12.43 -1.87
C TYR A 119 -14.81 13.33 -0.94
N GLN A 120 -15.20 14.55 -1.36
CA GLN A 120 -15.87 15.54 -0.51
C GLN A 120 -17.23 15.07 0.03
N ASP A 121 -17.96 14.31 -0.77
CA ASP A 121 -19.28 13.79 -0.39
C ASP A 121 -19.21 12.44 0.36
N HIS A 122 -17.99 11.91 0.54
CA HIS A 122 -17.84 10.62 1.18
C HIS A 122 -18.13 10.68 2.68
N LYS A 123 -18.83 9.66 3.21
CA LYS A 123 -19.21 9.57 4.64
C LYS A 123 -18.01 9.75 5.58
N PHE A 124 -16.89 9.10 5.28
CA PHE A 124 -15.67 9.19 6.09
C PHE A 124 -15.13 10.63 6.15
N TYR A 125 -15.04 11.33 4.99
CA TYR A 125 -14.60 12.71 4.97
C TYR A 125 -15.54 13.63 5.79
N ARG A 126 -16.86 13.48 5.63
CA ARG A 126 -17.83 14.27 6.40
C ARG A 126 -17.74 14.01 7.92
N GLN A 127 -17.47 12.77 8.32
CA GLN A 127 -17.27 12.43 9.75
C GLN A 127 -15.94 13.02 10.26
N LEU A 128 -14.85 12.90 9.49
CA LEU A 128 -13.56 13.51 9.82
C LEU A 128 -13.69 15.03 9.97
N ARG A 129 -14.39 15.67 9.04
CA ARG A 129 -14.68 17.10 9.08
C ARG A 129 -15.43 17.50 10.37
N LYS A 130 -16.46 16.76 10.72
CA LYS A 130 -17.21 17.00 11.96
C LYS A 130 -16.34 16.87 13.20
N MET A 131 -15.56 15.80 13.29
CA MET A 131 -14.63 15.57 14.40
C MET A 131 -13.61 16.72 14.51
N TYR A 132 -12.97 17.10 13.39
CA TYR A 132 -11.93 18.11 13.37
C TYR A 132 -12.45 19.50 13.77
N LEU A 133 -13.63 19.87 13.32
CA LEU A 133 -14.28 21.12 13.73
C LEU A 133 -14.61 21.16 15.23
N THR A 134 -15.02 20.03 15.81
CA THR A 134 -15.25 19.93 17.26
C THR A 134 -13.95 20.16 18.05
N VAL A 135 -12.85 19.57 17.61
CA VAL A 135 -11.53 19.77 18.19
C VAL A 135 -11.06 21.25 18.08
N GLY A 136 -11.29 21.85 16.93
CA GLY A 136 -10.92 23.26 16.67
C GLY A 136 -11.65 24.24 17.59
N GLN A 137 -12.93 24.02 17.84
CA GLN A 137 -13.71 24.83 18.77
C GLN A 137 -13.18 24.75 20.21
N GLN A 138 -12.72 23.58 20.64
CA GLN A 138 -12.16 23.38 21.97
C GLN A 138 -10.79 24.04 22.15
N GLN A 139 -10.00 24.16 21.08
CA GLN A 139 -8.65 24.71 21.11
C GLN A 139 -8.57 26.20 20.70
N SER A 140 -9.70 26.87 20.45
CA SER A 140 -9.78 28.26 19.96
C SER A 140 -8.94 28.49 18.68
N ALA A 141 -8.76 27.45 17.86
CA ALA A 141 -7.98 27.49 16.64
C ALA A 141 -8.90 27.71 15.44
N SER A 142 -8.56 28.67 14.58
CA SER A 142 -9.24 28.88 13.30
C SER A 142 -8.71 27.88 12.27
N PHE A 143 -9.41 26.76 12.07
CA PHE A 143 -9.09 25.80 11.02
C PHE A 143 -9.80 26.14 9.72
N GLN A 144 -9.07 26.02 8.61
CA GLN A 144 -9.62 26.14 7.27
C GLN A 144 -10.04 24.77 6.74
N GLU A 145 -10.98 24.73 5.79
CA GLU A 145 -11.39 23.49 5.12
C GLU A 145 -10.18 22.74 4.51
N GLY A 146 -9.21 23.48 3.99
CA GLY A 146 -7.97 22.92 3.46
C GLY A 146 -7.13 22.13 4.49
N ASP A 147 -7.19 22.51 5.79
CA ASP A 147 -6.51 21.74 6.84
C ASP A 147 -7.10 20.34 7.01
N ILE A 148 -8.44 20.27 6.94
CA ILE A 148 -9.18 19.00 7.04
C ILE A 148 -8.92 18.11 5.83
N MET A 149 -8.89 18.71 4.63
CA MET A 149 -8.57 18.02 3.39
C MET A 149 -7.12 17.49 3.40
N ALA A 150 -6.17 18.28 3.91
CA ALA A 150 -4.78 17.87 4.04
C ALA A 150 -4.63 16.72 5.05
N LEU A 151 -5.37 16.75 6.16
CA LEU A 151 -5.41 15.65 7.10
C LEU A 151 -6.01 14.39 6.48
N PHE A 152 -7.12 14.52 5.73
CA PHE A 152 -7.70 13.37 5.00
C PHE A 152 -6.69 12.75 4.05
N ALA A 153 -6.01 13.55 3.22
CA ALA A 153 -5.01 13.06 2.29
C ALA A 153 -3.87 12.30 3.01
N PHE A 154 -3.43 12.82 4.16
CA PHE A 154 -2.42 12.17 4.99
C PHE A 154 -2.91 10.84 5.58
N LEU A 155 -4.07 10.81 6.21
CA LEU A 155 -4.63 9.59 6.80
C LEU A 155 -4.82 8.49 5.76
N PHE A 156 -5.21 8.89 4.56
CA PHE A 156 -5.57 8.00 3.47
C PHE A 156 -4.38 7.36 2.76
N SER A 157 -3.18 7.91 2.94
CA SER A 157 -1.99 7.54 2.17
C SER A 157 -0.76 7.16 2.99
N HIS A 158 -0.78 7.32 4.33
CA HIS A 158 0.39 7.12 5.17
C HIS A 158 0.25 5.97 6.18
N PHE A 159 -0.51 4.94 5.81
CA PHE A 159 -0.69 3.74 6.63
C PHE A 159 -1.24 4.01 8.03
N ILE A 160 -2.06 5.05 8.18
CA ILE A 160 -2.73 5.38 9.44
C ILE A 160 -4.03 4.58 9.58
N LEU A 161 -4.85 4.56 8.51
CA LEU A 161 -6.09 3.78 8.48
C LEU A 161 -5.81 2.28 8.49
N GLU A 162 -6.70 1.50 9.06
CA GLU A 162 -6.68 0.05 8.94
C GLU A 162 -7.23 -0.39 7.56
N PRO A 163 -6.90 -1.61 7.07
CA PRO A 163 -7.32 -2.07 5.75
C PRO A 163 -8.81 -1.90 5.48
N HIS A 164 -9.67 -2.36 6.41
CA HIS A 164 -11.13 -2.27 6.28
C HIS A 164 -11.67 -0.83 6.21
N GLN A 165 -11.00 0.13 6.87
CA GLN A 165 -11.38 1.54 6.83
C GLN A 165 -11.02 2.17 5.48
N LEU A 166 -9.84 1.82 4.96
CA LEU A 166 -9.39 2.26 3.63
C LEU A 166 -10.33 1.73 2.54
N GLU A 167 -10.70 0.46 2.60
CA GLU A 167 -11.64 -0.18 1.67
C GLU A 167 -13.02 0.47 1.68
N GLN A 168 -13.55 0.83 2.84
CA GLN A 168 -14.82 1.55 2.94
C GLN A 168 -14.81 2.88 2.17
N VAL A 169 -13.67 3.56 2.13
CA VAL A 169 -13.53 4.82 1.38
C VAL A 169 -13.30 4.56 -0.11
N LEU A 170 -12.50 3.55 -0.46
CA LEU A 170 -12.16 3.20 -1.85
C LEU A 170 -13.25 2.41 -2.57
N GLY A 171 -14.09 1.69 -1.86
CA GLY A 171 -15.02 0.69 -2.39
C GLY A 171 -16.04 1.19 -3.42
N PHE A 172 -16.14 2.51 -3.61
CA PHE A 172 -17.05 3.14 -4.59
C PHE A 172 -16.36 3.60 -5.88
N GLY A 173 -15.09 3.22 -6.10
CA GLY A 173 -14.33 3.61 -7.27
C GLY A 173 -13.60 4.94 -7.11
N GLY A 174 -13.27 5.59 -8.24
CA GLY A 174 -12.51 6.83 -8.28
C GLY A 174 -11.06 6.65 -8.73
N PRO A 175 -10.29 7.75 -8.80
CA PRO A 175 -8.97 7.75 -9.45
C PRO A 175 -7.97 6.79 -8.80
N ILE A 176 -8.00 6.63 -7.48
CA ILE A 176 -7.09 5.73 -6.77
C ILE A 176 -7.41 4.26 -7.11
N MET A 177 -8.68 3.87 -7.15
CA MET A 177 -9.07 2.51 -7.53
C MET A 177 -8.75 2.19 -8.98
N GLN A 178 -8.91 3.15 -9.90
CA GLN A 178 -8.47 2.98 -11.28
C GLN A 178 -6.96 2.77 -11.38
N ALA A 179 -6.18 3.56 -10.64
CA ALA A 179 -4.72 3.40 -10.57
C ALA A 179 -4.32 2.02 -10.01
N THR A 180 -5.00 1.57 -8.93
CA THR A 180 -4.80 0.25 -8.34
C THR A 180 -5.07 -0.87 -9.36
N SER A 181 -6.18 -0.78 -10.10
CA SER A 181 -6.53 -1.76 -11.13
C SER A 181 -5.50 -1.81 -12.27
N LEU A 182 -5.01 -0.66 -12.72
CA LEU A 182 -3.95 -0.59 -13.73
C LEU A 182 -2.64 -1.23 -13.23
N ALA A 183 -2.24 -0.93 -11.99
CA ALA A 183 -1.04 -1.52 -11.40
C ALA A 183 -1.16 -3.05 -11.24
N LEU A 184 -2.30 -3.53 -10.78
CA LEU A 184 -2.57 -4.97 -10.66
C LEU A 184 -2.52 -5.67 -12.01
N HIS A 185 -3.07 -5.06 -13.05
CA HIS A 185 -3.01 -5.62 -14.40
C HIS A 185 -1.56 -5.75 -14.88
N VAL A 186 -0.74 -4.72 -14.70
CA VAL A 186 0.68 -4.77 -15.07
C VAL A 186 1.45 -5.78 -14.23
N PHE A 187 1.22 -5.85 -12.91
CA PHE A 187 1.91 -6.83 -12.07
C PHE A 187 1.52 -8.27 -12.44
N ARG A 188 0.25 -8.53 -12.73
CA ARG A 188 -0.17 -9.86 -13.19
C ARG A 188 0.43 -10.25 -14.54
N SER A 189 0.54 -9.31 -15.48
CA SER A 189 1.16 -9.60 -16.77
C SER A 189 2.64 -9.97 -16.68
N HIS A 190 3.37 -9.45 -15.67
CA HIS A 190 4.79 -9.75 -15.45
C HIS A 190 5.03 -10.93 -14.49
N LEU A 191 4.26 -11.01 -13.40
CA LEU A 191 4.45 -12.01 -12.34
C LEU A 191 3.60 -13.28 -12.55
N GLY A 192 2.68 -13.24 -13.52
CA GLY A 192 1.76 -14.32 -13.87
C GLY A 192 0.36 -14.09 -13.28
N GLU A 193 -0.65 -14.61 -14.00
CA GLU A 193 -2.07 -14.46 -13.59
C GLU A 193 -2.41 -15.18 -12.27
N SER A 194 -1.57 -16.13 -11.85
CA SER A 194 -1.69 -16.84 -10.58
C SER A 194 -1.22 -16.02 -9.37
N LEU A 195 -0.87 -14.74 -9.53
CA LEU A 195 -0.52 -13.87 -8.43
C LEU A 195 -1.66 -13.79 -7.41
N SER A 196 -1.44 -14.40 -6.26
CA SER A 196 -2.38 -14.34 -5.13
C SER A 196 -2.27 -12.95 -4.49
N ILE A 197 -3.39 -12.24 -4.44
CA ILE A 197 -3.44 -10.91 -3.86
C ILE A 197 -4.14 -11.03 -2.51
N SER A 198 -3.36 -10.99 -1.43
CA SER A 198 -3.90 -10.91 -0.07
C SER A 198 -4.51 -9.52 0.18
N GLU A 199 -5.36 -9.42 1.20
CA GLU A 199 -5.87 -8.13 1.67
C GLU A 199 -4.73 -7.17 2.04
N GLU A 200 -3.67 -7.69 2.65
CA GLU A 200 -2.48 -6.90 2.99
C GLU A 200 -1.77 -6.36 1.74
N ALA A 201 -1.57 -7.19 0.71
CA ALA A 201 -0.95 -6.76 -0.53
C ALA A 201 -1.80 -5.68 -1.24
N LEU A 202 -3.11 -5.86 -1.27
CA LEU A 202 -4.04 -4.87 -1.81
C LEU A 202 -4.01 -3.56 -1.00
N TYR A 203 -3.93 -3.66 0.33
CA TYR A 203 -3.79 -2.51 1.21
C TYR A 203 -2.51 -1.72 0.92
N HIS A 204 -1.35 -2.38 0.79
CA HIS A 204 -0.10 -1.72 0.43
C HIS A 204 -0.16 -1.05 -0.94
N LEU A 205 -0.77 -1.71 -1.92
CA LEU A 205 -0.98 -1.14 -3.25
C LEU A 205 -1.88 0.10 -3.20
N ASN A 206 -3.02 0.02 -2.52
CA ASN A 206 -3.95 1.14 -2.35
C ASN A 206 -3.31 2.33 -1.65
N GLN A 207 -2.51 2.09 -0.60
CA GLN A 207 -1.77 3.14 0.11
C GLN A 207 -0.74 3.81 -0.82
N THR A 208 -0.02 3.03 -1.62
CA THR A 208 0.95 3.56 -2.57
C THR A 208 0.26 4.39 -3.66
N MET A 209 -0.84 3.90 -4.24
CA MET A 209 -1.61 4.67 -5.22
C MET A 209 -2.19 5.95 -4.62
N SER A 210 -2.63 5.91 -3.36
CA SER A 210 -3.08 7.10 -2.62
C SER A 210 -1.94 8.11 -2.43
N GLN A 211 -0.73 7.64 -2.09
CA GLN A 211 0.45 8.51 -2.02
C GLN A 211 0.77 9.16 -3.37
N LEU A 212 0.74 8.40 -4.46
CA LEU A 212 0.98 8.92 -5.81
C LEU A 212 -0.10 9.92 -6.23
N TYR A 213 -1.33 9.75 -5.74
CA TYR A 213 -2.43 10.65 -6.05
C TYR A 213 -2.30 12.01 -5.36
N PHE A 214 -1.98 12.03 -4.07
CA PHE A 214 -1.96 13.24 -3.24
C PHE A 214 -0.60 13.91 -3.15
N PHE A 215 0.50 13.17 -3.16
CA PHE A 215 1.82 13.67 -2.81
C PHE A 215 2.84 13.51 -3.93
N GLN A 216 3.74 14.49 -4.02
CA GLN A 216 4.83 14.49 -4.98
C GLN A 216 6.14 14.09 -4.30
N SER A 217 6.98 13.32 -5.01
CA SER A 217 8.30 12.86 -4.56
C SER A 217 8.31 12.08 -3.23
N SER A 218 9.49 11.81 -2.70
CA SER A 218 9.73 11.20 -1.39
C SER A 218 11.20 11.38 -1.01
N LEU A 219 11.49 11.62 0.28
CA LEU A 219 12.86 11.65 0.81
C LEU A 219 13.38 10.25 1.20
N GLU A 220 12.55 9.23 1.21
CA GLU A 220 12.91 7.84 1.60
C GLU A 220 13.74 7.11 0.52
N LEU A 221 14.34 7.84 -0.41
CA LEU A 221 14.89 7.32 -1.67
C LEU A 221 16.21 6.54 -1.55
N GLU A 222 16.99 6.76 -0.50
CA GLU A 222 18.36 6.23 -0.44
C GLU A 222 18.44 4.71 -0.16
N VAL A 223 17.34 4.10 0.28
CA VAL A 223 17.32 2.71 0.77
C VAL A 223 17.18 1.67 -0.35
N VAL A 224 16.80 2.06 -1.57
CA VAL A 224 16.36 1.10 -2.62
C VAL A 224 16.99 1.44 -3.99
N GLN A 225 18.31 1.48 -4.10
CA GLN A 225 18.99 1.95 -5.32
C GLN A 225 19.13 0.92 -6.45
N GLU A 226 18.98 -0.38 -6.20
CA GLU A 226 19.21 -1.44 -7.22
C GLU A 226 17.98 -2.32 -7.43
N LEU A 227 16.93 -1.79 -8.06
CA LEU A 227 15.77 -2.59 -8.44
C LEU A 227 15.63 -2.70 -9.95
N SER A 228 15.53 -3.92 -10.48
CA SER A 228 15.03 -4.20 -11.82
C SER A 228 13.58 -3.72 -11.94
N PHE A 229 13.06 -3.47 -13.12
CA PHE A 229 11.69 -2.94 -13.38
C PHE A 229 11.67 -1.43 -13.68
N GLU A 230 12.66 -0.96 -14.47
CA GLU A 230 12.77 0.47 -14.78
C GLU A 230 11.80 0.95 -15.85
N ASP A 231 11.81 0.29 -17.00
CA ASP A 231 10.99 0.71 -18.14
C ASP A 231 9.51 0.52 -17.89
N GLU A 232 9.13 -0.61 -17.29
CA GLU A 232 7.75 -0.95 -16.94
C GLU A 232 7.19 -0.03 -15.87
N SER A 233 8.00 0.31 -14.85
CA SER A 233 7.57 1.23 -13.80
C SER A 233 7.30 2.62 -14.35
N ALA A 234 8.13 3.11 -15.27
CA ALA A 234 7.95 4.38 -15.94
C ALA A 234 6.69 4.39 -16.82
N GLN A 235 6.46 3.32 -17.57
CA GLN A 235 5.27 3.18 -18.41
C GLN A 235 4.01 3.05 -17.58
N LEU A 236 4.02 2.28 -16.50
CA LEU A 236 2.91 2.17 -15.55
C LEU A 236 2.56 3.54 -14.97
N LEU A 237 3.56 4.30 -14.49
CA LEU A 237 3.33 5.64 -13.95
C LEU A 237 2.70 6.57 -14.97
N LYS A 238 3.21 6.61 -16.21
CA LYS A 238 2.63 7.41 -17.29
C LYS A 238 1.16 7.07 -17.52
N ASN A 239 0.83 5.77 -17.54
CA ASN A 239 -0.53 5.30 -17.73
C ASN A 239 -1.43 5.67 -16.54
N VAL A 240 -0.97 5.48 -15.30
CA VAL A 240 -1.71 5.84 -14.10
C VAL A 240 -2.03 7.34 -14.07
N PHE A 241 -1.03 8.18 -14.30
CA PHE A 241 -1.23 9.62 -14.28
C PHE A 241 -2.16 10.10 -15.40
N LYS A 242 -1.99 9.58 -16.61
CA LYS A 242 -2.80 9.95 -17.77
C LYS A 242 -4.25 9.46 -17.64
N THR A 243 -4.46 8.18 -17.32
CA THR A 243 -5.77 7.54 -17.42
C THR A 243 -6.57 7.57 -16.14
N ALA A 244 -5.92 7.37 -14.98
CA ALA A 244 -6.59 7.34 -13.69
C ALA A 244 -6.63 8.72 -13.01
N PHE A 245 -5.53 9.46 -13.06
CA PHE A 245 -5.45 10.76 -12.39
C PHE A 245 -5.76 11.94 -13.28
N HIS A 246 -5.89 11.72 -14.60
CA HIS A 246 -6.14 12.75 -15.61
C HIS A 246 -5.14 13.92 -15.53
N ARG A 247 -3.87 13.59 -15.33
CA ARG A 247 -2.76 14.54 -15.20
C ARG A 247 -1.62 14.17 -16.15
N SER A 248 -0.88 15.17 -16.62
CA SER A 248 0.41 14.96 -17.28
C SER A 248 1.51 14.89 -16.22
N LEU A 249 2.43 13.92 -16.36
CA LEU A 249 3.71 13.94 -15.65
C LEU A 249 4.68 14.77 -16.50
N ASP A 250 5.20 15.84 -15.94
CA ASP A 250 6.36 16.53 -16.52
C ASP A 250 7.59 15.63 -16.43
N ALA A 251 8.13 15.30 -17.61
CA ALA A 251 8.90 14.08 -17.85
C ALA A 251 10.21 13.92 -17.05
N ASN A 252 10.78 14.95 -16.43
CA ASN A 252 12.17 14.90 -15.96
C ASN A 252 12.40 15.03 -14.44
N GLN A 253 11.46 15.55 -13.66
CA GLN A 253 11.70 15.86 -12.25
C GLN A 253 10.92 14.98 -11.25
N VAL A 254 9.77 14.50 -11.64
CA VAL A 254 8.84 13.82 -10.73
C VAL A 254 8.96 12.29 -10.79
N MET A 255 9.62 11.77 -11.83
CA MET A 255 9.63 10.33 -12.12
C MET A 255 10.42 9.48 -11.12
N ALA A 256 11.54 9.98 -10.60
CA ALA A 256 12.42 9.16 -9.76
C ALA A 256 11.75 8.68 -8.46
N GLY A 257 11.17 9.60 -7.67
CA GLY A 257 10.52 9.26 -6.41
C GLY A 257 9.26 8.41 -6.56
N TYR A 258 8.51 8.62 -7.64
CA TYR A 258 7.34 7.79 -7.94
C TYR A 258 7.74 6.42 -8.47
N SER A 259 8.72 6.37 -9.37
CA SER A 259 9.24 5.11 -9.93
C SER A 259 9.72 4.19 -8.82
N LEU A 260 10.43 4.72 -7.83
CA LEU A 260 10.92 3.92 -6.71
C LEU A 260 9.78 3.28 -5.91
N LYS A 261 8.71 4.01 -5.61
CA LYS A 261 7.55 3.45 -4.89
C LYS A 261 6.92 2.28 -5.66
N ILE A 262 6.82 2.42 -6.99
CA ILE A 262 6.31 1.35 -7.86
C ILE A 262 7.29 0.17 -7.89
N LYS A 263 8.60 0.41 -7.99
CA LYS A 263 9.62 -0.64 -7.97
C LYS A 263 9.61 -1.40 -6.65
N ALA A 264 9.57 -0.69 -5.52
CA ALA A 264 9.49 -1.31 -4.20
C ALA A 264 8.23 -2.17 -4.05
N LEU A 265 7.10 -1.68 -4.55
CA LEU A 265 5.85 -2.41 -4.56
C LEU A 265 5.92 -3.65 -5.47
N TYR A 266 6.52 -3.53 -6.66
CA TYR A 266 6.73 -4.66 -7.55
C TYR A 266 7.60 -5.76 -6.90
N VAL A 267 8.68 -5.37 -6.22
CA VAL A 267 9.51 -6.33 -5.46
C VAL A 267 8.71 -6.99 -4.36
N TYR A 268 7.90 -6.22 -3.61
CA TYR A 268 7.01 -6.78 -2.60
C TYR A 268 6.08 -7.84 -3.21
N PHE A 269 5.42 -7.54 -4.33
CA PHE A 269 4.55 -8.49 -5.02
C PHE A 269 5.30 -9.71 -5.59
N SER A 270 6.53 -9.53 -6.06
CA SER A 270 7.37 -10.65 -6.58
C SER A 270 7.79 -11.63 -5.48
N GLN A 271 7.80 -11.22 -4.23
CA GLN A 271 8.07 -12.07 -3.06
C GLN A 271 6.83 -12.88 -2.60
N ILE A 272 5.65 -12.50 -3.05
CA ILE A 272 4.42 -13.23 -2.72
C ILE A 272 4.42 -14.54 -3.49
N LYS A 273 4.61 -15.66 -2.78
CA LYS A 273 4.53 -16.98 -3.38
C LYS A 273 3.09 -17.25 -3.84
N PRO A 274 2.88 -17.72 -5.07
CA PRO A 274 1.53 -18.10 -5.50
C PRO A 274 1.00 -19.22 -4.61
N ILE A 275 -0.22 -19.08 -4.14
CA ILE A 275 -0.90 -20.15 -3.41
C ILE A 275 -1.22 -21.24 -4.42
N GLN A 276 -0.64 -22.42 -4.21
CA GLN A 276 -0.89 -23.59 -5.03
C GLN A 276 -1.52 -24.70 -4.20
N VAL A 277 -2.53 -25.36 -4.79
CA VAL A 277 -3.08 -26.62 -4.26
C VAL A 277 -2.36 -27.76 -4.96
N LYS A 278 -1.56 -28.52 -4.22
CA LYS A 278 -0.78 -29.65 -4.73
C LYS A 278 -1.55 -30.94 -4.51
N ILE A 279 -1.88 -31.63 -5.60
CA ILE A 279 -2.71 -32.86 -5.61
C ILE A 279 -1.86 -34.04 -6.06
N GLY A 280 -1.82 -35.09 -5.26
CA GLY A 280 -1.22 -36.37 -5.66
C GLY A 280 -2.24 -37.22 -6.41
N PHE A 281 -1.88 -37.79 -7.56
CA PHE A 281 -2.69 -38.73 -8.26
C PHE A 281 -2.08 -40.16 -8.17
N ALA A 282 -2.81 -41.07 -7.58
CA ALA A 282 -2.39 -42.49 -7.44
C ALA A 282 -3.46 -43.42 -8.00
N SER A 283 -3.10 -44.31 -8.91
CA SER A 283 -4.03 -45.28 -9.50
C SER A 283 -3.49 -46.70 -9.37
N SER A 284 -4.40 -47.66 -9.17
CA SER A 284 -4.10 -49.08 -9.19
C SER A 284 -3.74 -49.60 -10.60
N LEU A 285 -4.07 -48.82 -11.63
CA LEU A 285 -3.73 -49.13 -13.01
C LEU A 285 -2.24 -48.89 -13.29
N HIS A 286 -1.68 -49.67 -14.21
CA HIS A 286 -0.33 -49.45 -14.71
C HIS A 286 -0.18 -47.99 -15.26
N GLU A 287 0.99 -47.39 -15.05
CA GLU A 287 1.27 -45.96 -15.36
C GLU A 287 0.79 -45.53 -16.76
N VAL A 288 1.02 -46.37 -17.79
CA VAL A 288 0.59 -46.07 -19.17
C VAL A 288 -0.93 -45.99 -19.29
N LEU A 289 -1.67 -46.80 -18.50
CA LEU A 289 -3.13 -46.84 -18.53
C LEU A 289 -3.78 -45.77 -17.66
N SER A 290 -3.10 -45.32 -16.61
CA SER A 290 -3.57 -44.27 -15.74
C SER A 290 -3.27 -42.84 -16.28
N TYR A 291 -2.29 -42.73 -17.18
CA TYR A 291 -1.85 -41.44 -17.75
C TYR A 291 -2.98 -40.63 -18.45
N PRO A 292 -3.86 -41.26 -19.27
CA PRO A 292 -4.99 -40.54 -19.87
C PRO A 292 -5.94 -39.94 -18.83
N LEU A 293 -6.15 -40.60 -17.69
CA LEU A 293 -7.00 -40.11 -16.61
C LEU A 293 -6.32 -38.92 -15.90
N LEU A 294 -5.00 -38.98 -15.65
CA LEU A 294 -4.21 -37.90 -15.15
C LEU A 294 -4.29 -36.65 -16.06
N MET A 295 -4.16 -36.85 -17.37
CA MET A 295 -4.26 -35.75 -18.35
C MET A 295 -5.66 -35.13 -18.37
N GLN A 296 -6.73 -35.91 -18.25
CA GLN A 296 -8.08 -35.37 -18.12
C GLN A 296 -8.29 -34.59 -16.84
N LEU A 297 -7.71 -35.03 -15.72
CA LEU A 297 -7.75 -34.30 -14.45
C LEU A 297 -7.03 -32.94 -14.60
N ARG A 298 -5.84 -32.95 -15.18
CA ARG A 298 -5.09 -31.72 -15.46
C ARG A 298 -5.89 -30.77 -16.34
N GLU A 299 -6.38 -31.21 -17.48
CA GLU A 299 -7.17 -30.41 -18.41
C GLU A 299 -8.40 -29.77 -17.74
N LYS A 300 -9.10 -30.48 -16.87
CA LYS A 300 -10.35 -30.01 -16.26
C LYS A 300 -10.16 -29.24 -14.96
N LEU A 301 -9.05 -29.41 -14.25
CA LEU A 301 -8.81 -28.82 -12.94
C LEU A 301 -7.66 -27.80 -12.93
N GLU A 302 -6.62 -27.95 -13.76
CA GLU A 302 -5.47 -27.03 -13.87
C GLU A 302 -5.77 -25.78 -14.71
N GLY A 303 -6.99 -25.56 -15.15
CA GLY A 303 -7.41 -24.39 -15.93
C GLY A 303 -7.10 -23.03 -15.28
N ASN A 304 -6.78 -23.03 -13.99
CA ASN A 304 -6.11 -21.93 -13.27
C ASN A 304 -4.77 -22.45 -12.75
N ARG A 305 -3.66 -21.78 -13.04
CA ARG A 305 -2.28 -22.12 -12.61
C ARG A 305 -2.08 -22.30 -11.08
N GLN A 306 -3.16 -22.31 -10.32
CA GLN A 306 -3.19 -22.49 -8.87
C GLN A 306 -3.26 -23.96 -8.42
N VAL A 307 -3.44 -24.88 -9.34
CA VAL A 307 -3.57 -26.32 -9.08
C VAL A 307 -2.43 -27.04 -9.77
N LEU A 308 -1.71 -27.88 -9.02
CA LEU A 308 -0.67 -28.76 -9.54
C LEU A 308 -1.07 -30.21 -9.26
N ILE A 309 -1.22 -31.02 -10.30
CA ILE A 309 -1.57 -32.44 -10.18
C ILE A 309 -0.39 -33.27 -10.67
N ASP A 310 0.25 -33.97 -9.76
CA ASP A 310 1.40 -34.83 -10.06
C ASP A 310 1.12 -36.27 -9.70
N PRO A 311 1.79 -37.24 -10.38
CA PRO A 311 1.79 -38.61 -9.90
C PRO A 311 2.23 -38.67 -8.44
N TYR A 312 1.48 -39.42 -7.62
CA TYR A 312 1.78 -39.52 -6.19
C TYR A 312 3.15 -40.15 -5.96
N GLN A 313 3.95 -39.52 -5.13
CA GLN A 313 5.25 -40.02 -4.69
C GLN A 313 5.28 -40.06 -3.15
N ASN A 314 5.71 -41.19 -2.60
CA ASN A 314 5.78 -41.39 -1.18
C ASN A 314 6.87 -40.48 -0.59
N GLY A 315 6.54 -39.70 0.44
CA GLY A 315 7.45 -38.72 1.06
C GLY A 315 7.29 -37.26 0.59
N GLU A 316 6.53 -37.02 -0.48
CA GLU A 316 6.14 -35.68 -0.87
C GLU A 316 4.88 -35.18 -0.12
N SER A 317 4.79 -33.88 0.07
CA SER A 317 3.64 -33.25 0.73
C SER A 317 2.59 -32.87 -0.31
N TYR A 318 1.35 -33.36 -0.12
CA TYR A 318 0.18 -33.01 -0.93
C TYR A 318 -0.91 -32.42 -0.04
N ASP A 319 -1.79 -31.62 -0.62
CA ASP A 319 -2.96 -31.08 0.08
C ASP A 319 -4.08 -32.08 0.15
N PHE A 320 -4.22 -32.92 -0.91
CA PHE A 320 -5.02 -34.11 -0.90
C PHE A 320 -4.56 -35.06 -2.03
N ILE A 321 -5.05 -36.30 -1.98
CA ILE A 321 -4.72 -37.34 -2.96
C ILE A 321 -6.01 -37.76 -3.66
N ILE A 322 -5.94 -37.93 -4.99
CA ILE A 322 -6.96 -38.54 -5.79
C ILE A 322 -6.48 -39.97 -6.07
N THR A 323 -7.27 -40.98 -5.68
CA THR A 323 -6.88 -42.38 -5.82
C THR A 323 -8.07 -43.31 -5.98
N ASP A 324 -7.81 -44.51 -6.49
CA ASP A 324 -8.77 -45.64 -6.58
C ASP A 324 -8.45 -46.77 -5.61
N TYR A 325 -7.29 -46.75 -4.91
CA TYR A 325 -6.83 -47.89 -4.09
C TYR A 325 -6.24 -47.55 -2.72
N LEU A 326 -5.68 -46.35 -2.52
CA LEU A 326 -5.06 -45.98 -1.26
C LEU A 326 -6.11 -45.78 -0.16
N ASN A 327 -5.91 -46.41 1.00
CA ASN A 327 -6.84 -46.33 2.12
C ASN A 327 -6.31 -45.49 3.28
N GLU A 328 -5.00 -45.24 3.33
CA GLU A 328 -4.36 -44.47 4.41
C GLU A 328 -3.39 -43.46 3.82
N SER A 329 -3.50 -42.22 4.27
CA SER A 329 -2.59 -41.12 3.93
C SER A 329 -2.58 -40.08 5.04
N SER A 330 -1.49 -39.31 5.12
CA SER A 330 -1.34 -38.16 6.01
C SER A 330 -2.22 -36.97 5.60
N CYS A 331 -2.77 -36.96 4.41
CA CYS A 331 -3.66 -35.92 3.89
C CYS A 331 -5.00 -36.48 3.43
N PRO A 332 -6.05 -35.67 3.24
CA PRO A 332 -7.35 -36.10 2.78
C PRO A 332 -7.29 -36.86 1.45
N ILE A 333 -8.17 -37.85 1.29
CA ILE A 333 -8.25 -38.71 0.11
C ILE A 333 -9.59 -38.46 -0.60
N TYR A 334 -9.54 -38.31 -1.92
CA TYR A 334 -10.70 -38.34 -2.79
C TYR A 334 -10.67 -39.63 -3.62
N TYR A 335 -11.70 -40.47 -3.47
CA TYR A 335 -11.81 -41.74 -4.23
C TYR A 335 -12.40 -41.45 -5.60
N LEU A 336 -11.62 -41.75 -6.63
CA LEU A 336 -12.01 -41.63 -8.02
C LEU A 336 -12.06 -43.00 -8.65
N GLY A 337 -13.15 -43.33 -9.34
CA GLY A 337 -13.24 -44.56 -10.14
C GLY A 337 -12.35 -44.50 -11.41
N THR A 338 -12.47 -45.54 -12.23
CA THR A 338 -11.67 -45.64 -13.47
C THR A 338 -12.02 -44.60 -14.54
N GLN A 339 -13.08 -43.84 -14.36
CA GLN A 339 -13.52 -42.79 -15.29
C GLN A 339 -13.87 -41.50 -14.52
N LEU A 340 -13.42 -40.37 -15.04
CA LEU A 340 -13.75 -39.05 -14.51
C LEU A 340 -15.14 -38.62 -14.97
N LYS A 341 -16.09 -38.54 -14.05
CA LYS A 341 -17.47 -38.08 -14.30
C LYS A 341 -17.57 -36.57 -14.03
N MET A 342 -18.58 -35.92 -14.63
CA MET A 342 -18.84 -34.49 -14.37
C MET A 342 -19.10 -34.17 -12.88
N TYR A 343 -19.73 -35.10 -12.17
CA TYR A 343 -19.93 -35.01 -10.73
C TYR A 343 -18.57 -34.88 -9.98
N ASP A 344 -17.61 -35.76 -10.33
CA ASP A 344 -16.26 -35.71 -9.71
C ASP A 344 -15.56 -34.41 -9.98
N VAL A 345 -15.67 -33.86 -11.18
CA VAL A 345 -15.08 -32.58 -11.55
C VAL A 345 -15.66 -31.42 -10.69
N VAL A 346 -16.98 -31.43 -10.47
CA VAL A 346 -17.65 -30.43 -9.65
C VAL A 346 -17.20 -30.52 -8.18
N GLN A 347 -17.17 -31.76 -7.64
CA GLN A 347 -16.72 -31.97 -6.24
C GLN A 347 -15.25 -31.61 -6.05
N LEU A 348 -14.37 -32.02 -6.96
CA LEU A 348 -12.94 -31.66 -6.89
C LEU A 348 -12.71 -30.15 -6.97
N LYS A 349 -13.43 -29.44 -7.83
CA LYS A 349 -13.37 -27.99 -7.89
C LYS A 349 -13.80 -27.31 -6.57
N SER A 350 -14.84 -27.87 -5.92
CA SER A 350 -15.27 -27.37 -4.61
C SER A 350 -14.18 -27.55 -3.53
N ILE A 351 -13.59 -28.75 -3.46
CA ILE A 351 -12.52 -29.09 -2.53
C ILE A 351 -11.29 -28.18 -2.77
N ILE A 352 -10.90 -28.01 -4.03
CA ILE A 352 -9.77 -27.14 -4.42
C ILE A 352 -10.03 -25.70 -3.96
N GLN A 353 -11.24 -25.19 -4.16
CA GLN A 353 -11.60 -23.84 -3.76
C GLN A 353 -11.55 -23.66 -2.22
N GLU A 354 -12.01 -24.65 -1.47
CA GLU A 354 -11.93 -24.62 -0.01
C GLU A 354 -10.49 -24.64 0.49
N LEU A 355 -9.66 -25.53 -0.06
CA LEU A 355 -8.23 -25.62 0.28
C LEU A 355 -7.48 -24.34 -0.08
N TYR A 356 -7.78 -23.77 -1.24
CA TYR A 356 -7.23 -22.48 -1.65
C TYR A 356 -7.58 -21.38 -0.64
N ASN A 357 -8.84 -21.28 -0.25
CA ASN A 357 -9.30 -20.29 0.73
C ASN A 357 -8.66 -20.51 2.12
N GLN A 358 -8.46 -21.77 2.53
CA GLN A 358 -7.78 -22.09 3.80
C GLN A 358 -6.31 -21.67 3.76
N LYS A 359 -5.58 -21.96 2.68
CA LYS A 359 -4.17 -21.55 2.50
C LYS A 359 -4.03 -20.03 2.42
N ALA A 360 -4.95 -19.35 1.75
CA ALA A 360 -4.98 -17.91 1.70
C ALA A 360 -5.06 -17.29 3.11
N ARG A 361 -6.01 -17.76 3.93
CA ARG A 361 -6.17 -17.34 5.33
C ARG A 361 -4.96 -17.69 6.22
N GLN A 362 -4.30 -18.80 5.98
CA GLN A 362 -3.08 -19.19 6.71
C GLN A 362 -1.90 -18.30 6.34
N SER A 363 -1.72 -17.99 5.06
CA SER A 363 -0.69 -17.06 4.58
C SER A 363 -0.88 -15.66 5.15
N GLU A 364 -2.11 -15.18 5.29
CA GLU A 364 -2.45 -13.92 5.93
C GLU A 364 -2.08 -13.89 7.43
N LYS A 365 -2.35 -14.97 8.16
CA LYS A 365 -1.98 -15.09 9.58
C LYS A 365 -0.47 -15.13 9.80
N ILE A 366 0.29 -15.77 8.91
CA ILE A 366 1.76 -15.83 8.98
C ILE A 366 2.37 -14.47 8.66
N ALA A 367 1.84 -13.76 7.66
CA ALA A 367 2.29 -12.39 7.31
C ALA A 367 2.07 -11.40 8.45
N THR A 368 1.00 -11.55 9.24
CA THR A 368 0.73 -10.71 10.41
C THR A 368 1.61 -11.04 11.63
N GLN A 369 2.23 -12.21 11.68
CA GLN A 369 3.06 -12.68 12.81
C GLN A 369 4.57 -12.54 12.60
N THR A 370 5.04 -12.27 11.38
CA THR A 370 6.47 -12.03 11.11
C THR A 370 6.73 -10.52 11.14
N PRO A 371 7.23 -9.94 12.25
CA PRO A 371 7.77 -8.60 12.22
C PRO A 371 9.01 -8.62 11.32
N PHE A 372 9.11 -7.67 10.39
CA PHE A 372 10.35 -7.44 9.64
C PHE A 372 11.50 -7.38 10.65
N PRO A 373 12.60 -8.12 10.44
CA PRO A 373 13.75 -8.01 11.31
C PRO A 373 14.30 -6.59 11.20
N ILE A 374 14.09 -5.80 12.24
CA ILE A 374 14.78 -4.54 12.43
C ILE A 374 16.16 -4.95 12.95
N GLU A 375 17.15 -5.09 12.07
CA GLU A 375 18.53 -5.10 12.49
C GLU A 375 18.86 -3.72 13.07
N HIS A 376 19.05 -3.68 14.37
CA HIS A 376 19.66 -2.57 15.07
C HIS A 376 21.12 -2.45 14.61
N ARG A 377 21.42 -1.40 13.88
CA ARG A 377 22.73 -0.76 13.84
C ARG A 377 22.59 0.73 14.10
#